data_80b1ee12ce8d4fafd06932261e86a796
#
_entry.id   80b1ee12ce8d4fafd06932261e86a796
#
_cell.length_a   1.000
_cell.length_b   1.000
_cell.length_c   1.000
_cell.angle_alpha   90.00
_cell.angle_beta   90.00
_cell.angle_gamma   90.00
#
_symmetry.space_group_name_H-M   'P 1'
#
loop_
_entity.id
_entity.type
_entity.pdbx_description
1 polymer ?
#
loop_
_entity_poly.entity_id
_entity_poly.type
_entity_poly.pdbx_seq_one_letter_code
_entity_poly.pdbx_strand_id
1 'polypeptide(L)'
;PTRVMGMVQRLLREADARQGTLSGDGSVSSDDARCLLRAWLAAVELDHLDEGGLIAYMQQDDFSHSDLYRRACRAHERKLRAAVDVAVRAASGQADVPAAAQSVFQACIAAIPYAPATAFLANEQNKLAAIPYTAMPAPGPSRRAGARGDDCERPRVAILADGIGSTHGVTRTIEEIRQRGVAGFEIEVVGTDPEVDRRLPAVAEIDVPFYPGLKIGIPSLPSAVHTLVGCDGERFDAIHVCSPGPAGIAGALLARALALPLVGSYHTELTAYADLRSGERRLAQTMDLAMSAFYNACDVVLSPSPAADQALAALAVPAERVLRWDRGVDTQRFDPSLRDESLLPGAVNVMYSGRITREKGADLLADAFLLARERALAQTGQNLHLVLAGGGPEQERLRQRLGDRATFLGWLEGAELARAYASADIFLFASATDTFGQVILEAQASGLPTIAVAKGGPLSLIEHRVNGLLCDADARQLADAVVELARSPLLREHLSRAALRRVRERTWEQALALLGRGYERALAGRDRNDERRQDRLGMGASSRVA
;
A
#
# COMPACT_ATOMS: atom_id res chain seq x y z
N PRO A 1 18.12 -5.38 10.82
CA PRO A 1 18.99 -4.27 11.27
C PRO A 1 20.34 -4.27 10.56
N THR A 2 21.02 -5.41 10.48
CA THR A 2 22.39 -5.52 9.95
C THR A 2 22.54 -5.15 8.46
N ARG A 3 21.51 -5.36 7.61
CA ARG A 3 21.59 -5.03 6.17
C ARG A 3 21.29 -3.56 5.87
N VAL A 4 20.36 -2.94 6.59
CA VAL A 4 20.10 -1.49 6.46
C VAL A 4 21.27 -0.70 7.03
N MET A 5 21.81 -1.13 8.16
CA MET A 5 23.04 -0.57 8.72
C MET A 5 24.23 -0.76 7.75
N GLY A 6 24.33 -1.90 7.07
CA GLY A 6 25.33 -2.15 6.04
C GLY A 6 25.15 -1.31 4.76
N MET A 7 23.92 -0.89 4.43
CA MET A 7 23.66 0.03 3.31
C MET A 7 23.96 1.48 3.71
N VAL A 8 23.54 1.89 4.91
CA VAL A 8 23.90 3.19 5.49
C VAL A 8 25.43 3.29 5.64
N GLN A 9 26.10 2.25 6.12
CA GLN A 9 27.56 2.19 6.19
C GLN A 9 28.24 2.20 4.82
N ARG A 10 27.62 1.62 3.78
CA ARG A 10 28.14 1.70 2.40
C ARG A 10 27.99 3.10 1.83
N LEU A 11 26.83 3.74 2.02
CA LEU A 11 26.59 5.13 1.60
C LEU A 11 27.49 6.11 2.38
N LEU A 12 27.74 5.86 3.66
CA LEU A 12 28.70 6.62 4.45
C LEU A 12 30.14 6.40 3.96
N ARG A 13 30.51 5.16 3.58
CA ARG A 13 31.85 4.86 3.01
C ARG A 13 32.04 5.47 1.62
N GLU A 14 31.01 5.52 0.78
CA GLU A 14 31.07 6.16 -0.54
C GLU A 14 31.14 7.69 -0.45
N ALA A 15 30.50 8.28 0.57
CA ALA A 15 30.66 9.69 0.89
C ALA A 15 32.06 10.02 1.44
N ASP A 16 32.67 9.10 2.16
CA ASP A 16 33.97 9.23 2.82
C ASP A 16 35.16 8.78 1.91
N ALA A 17 34.93 7.91 0.93
CA ALA A 17 35.93 7.53 -0.07
C ALA A 17 36.42 8.72 -0.93
N ARG A 18 35.72 9.85 -0.86
CA ARG A 18 36.20 11.15 -1.35
C ARG A 18 37.06 11.91 -0.33
N GLN A 19 37.19 11.41 0.93
CA GLN A 19 37.94 12.05 2.03
C GLN A 19 38.79 11.08 2.91
N GLY A 20 39.10 9.86 2.48
CA GLY A 20 40.11 8.97 3.12
C GLY A 20 39.68 8.19 4.37
N THR A 21 39.72 6.86 4.23
CA THR A 21 39.87 5.72 5.17
C THR A 21 38.98 5.55 6.40
N LEU A 22 38.25 4.42 6.45
CA LEU A 22 37.57 3.85 7.62
C LEU A 22 38.02 2.40 7.91
N SER A 23 38.17 2.07 9.21
CA SER A 23 38.58 0.76 9.74
C SER A 23 37.37 -0.17 10.03
N GLY A 24 37.58 -1.47 9.96
CA GLY A 24 36.54 -2.46 9.76
C GLY A 24 36.21 -3.39 10.91
N ASP A 25 35.65 -2.90 12.01
CA ASP A 25 35.25 -3.78 13.13
C ASP A 25 33.88 -3.37 13.74
N GLY A 26 32.87 -3.09 13.07
CA GLY A 26 31.47 -3.04 13.57
C GLY A 26 31.15 -2.21 14.82
N SER A 27 32.10 -1.66 15.55
CA SER A 27 31.95 -0.67 16.60
C SER A 27 31.91 0.72 15.97
N VAL A 28 30.95 1.57 16.40
CA VAL A 28 30.94 2.99 16.01
C VAL A 28 32.18 3.62 16.64
N SER A 29 33.17 3.96 15.81
CA SER A 29 34.38 4.62 16.28
C SER A 29 34.04 6.02 16.78
N SER A 30 34.90 6.58 17.65
CA SER A 30 34.73 7.97 18.11
C SER A 30 34.73 8.96 16.92
N ASP A 31 35.41 8.64 15.86
CA ASP A 31 35.48 9.45 14.63
C ASP A 31 34.18 9.38 13.83
N ASP A 32 33.52 8.21 13.77
CA ASP A 32 32.21 8.07 13.13
C ASP A 32 31.13 8.86 13.89
N ALA A 33 31.16 8.83 15.23
CA ALA A 33 30.26 9.61 16.07
C ALA A 33 30.43 11.12 15.86
N ARG A 34 31.69 11.57 15.76
CA ARG A 34 32.01 12.98 15.47
C ARG A 34 31.56 13.41 14.07
N CYS A 35 31.74 12.55 13.09
CA CYS A 35 31.30 12.80 11.71
C CYS A 35 29.76 12.94 11.66
N LEU A 36 29.05 12.05 12.36
CA LEU A 36 27.59 12.10 12.46
C LEU A 36 27.10 13.37 13.18
N LEU A 37 27.77 13.75 14.28
CA LEU A 37 27.46 14.97 15.02
C LEU A 37 27.66 16.23 14.16
N ARG A 38 28.77 16.33 13.44
CA ARG A 38 29.04 17.44 12.51
C ARG A 38 27.99 17.52 11.40
N ALA A 39 27.65 16.36 10.81
CA ALA A 39 26.61 16.29 9.78
C ALA A 39 25.23 16.73 10.33
N TRP A 40 24.92 16.37 11.59
CA TRP A 40 23.70 16.81 12.24
C TRP A 40 23.72 18.32 12.56
N LEU A 41 24.81 18.84 13.15
CA LEU A 41 24.97 20.27 13.42
C LEU A 41 24.79 21.10 12.15
N ALA A 42 25.40 20.68 11.04
CA ALA A 42 25.22 21.32 9.72
C ALA A 42 23.77 21.20 9.24
N ALA A 43 23.12 20.05 9.47
CA ALA A 43 21.73 19.84 9.07
C ALA A 43 20.75 20.75 9.82
N VAL A 44 20.99 21.02 11.11
CA VAL A 44 20.16 21.90 11.95
C VAL A 44 20.62 23.36 11.99
N GLU A 45 21.58 23.73 11.15
CA GLU A 45 22.12 25.10 11.05
C GLU A 45 22.83 25.59 12.32
N LEU A 46 23.59 24.70 12.94
CA LEU A 46 24.47 24.94 14.08
C LEU A 46 25.93 24.58 13.75
N ASP A 47 26.31 24.65 12.47
CA ASP A 47 27.60 24.29 11.92
C ASP A 47 28.77 25.12 12.43
N HIS A 48 28.46 26.26 13.06
CA HIS A 48 29.42 27.10 13.80
C HIS A 48 29.83 26.51 15.16
N LEU A 49 29.12 25.46 15.65
CA LEU A 49 29.45 24.77 16.89
C LEU A 49 30.25 23.51 16.60
N ASP A 50 31.24 23.26 17.48
CA ASP A 50 31.88 21.95 17.63
C ASP A 50 31.28 21.19 18.85
N GLU A 51 31.86 20.05 19.21
CA GLU A 51 31.41 19.25 20.37
C GLU A 51 31.38 20.06 21.67
N GLY A 52 32.44 20.84 21.94
CA GLY A 52 32.56 21.68 23.12
C GLY A 52 31.56 22.83 23.09
N GLY A 53 31.41 23.45 21.92
CA GLY A 53 30.46 24.53 21.69
C GLY A 53 29.02 24.09 21.87
N LEU A 54 28.66 22.86 21.43
CA LEU A 54 27.34 22.30 21.65
C LEU A 54 27.05 22.05 23.14
N ILE A 55 28.03 21.49 23.88
CA ILE A 55 27.90 21.28 25.32
C ILE A 55 27.71 22.63 26.01
N ALA A 56 28.55 23.63 25.69
CA ALA A 56 28.44 24.97 26.24
C ALA A 56 27.08 25.63 25.92
N TYR A 57 26.59 25.45 24.69
CA TYR A 57 25.26 25.91 24.28
C TYR A 57 24.13 25.26 25.08
N MET A 58 24.23 23.95 25.35
CA MET A 58 23.24 23.21 26.15
C MET A 58 23.31 23.51 27.65
N GLN A 59 24.39 24.12 28.14
CA GLN A 59 24.59 24.54 29.54
C GLN A 59 24.19 25.99 29.80
N GLN A 60 23.73 26.72 28.77
CA GLN A 60 23.24 28.08 28.96
C GLN A 60 21.95 28.10 29.77
N ASP A 61 21.76 29.09 30.62
CA ASP A 61 20.59 29.20 31.52
C ASP A 61 19.27 29.36 30.73
N ASP A 62 19.33 29.87 29.50
CA ASP A 62 18.22 30.06 28.61
C ASP A 62 18.05 28.91 27.56
N PHE A 63 18.85 27.85 27.67
CA PHE A 63 18.76 26.70 26.77
C PHE A 63 17.43 25.97 26.93
N SER A 64 16.78 25.75 25.77
CA SER A 64 15.52 25.02 25.69
C SER A 64 15.61 23.81 24.77
N HIS A 65 15.47 22.61 25.31
CA HIS A 65 15.33 21.39 24.49
C HIS A 65 14.15 21.48 23.50
N SER A 66 13.06 22.15 23.88
CA SER A 66 11.91 22.36 23.03
C SER A 66 12.25 23.24 21.82
N ASP A 67 13.11 24.26 22.00
CA ASP A 67 13.52 25.14 20.89
C ASP A 67 14.48 24.44 19.95
N LEU A 68 15.42 23.66 20.49
CA LEU A 68 16.31 22.83 19.68
C LEU A 68 15.55 21.77 18.88
N TYR A 69 14.55 21.12 19.51
CA TYR A 69 13.66 20.20 18.85
C TYR A 69 12.89 20.89 17.69
N ARG A 70 12.27 22.03 17.96
CA ARG A 70 11.57 22.82 16.93
C ARG A 70 12.49 23.24 15.79
N ARG A 71 13.74 23.59 16.07
CA ARG A 71 14.76 23.89 15.06
C ARG A 71 15.06 22.66 14.20
N ALA A 72 15.29 21.51 14.82
CA ALA A 72 15.56 20.24 14.12
C ALA A 72 14.36 19.84 13.22
N CYS A 73 13.13 19.95 13.72
CA CYS A 73 11.92 19.69 12.93
C CYS A 73 11.83 20.62 11.71
N ARG A 74 12.00 21.94 11.90
CA ARG A 74 11.98 22.91 10.79
C ARG A 74 13.08 22.64 9.77
N ALA A 75 14.28 22.29 10.24
CA ALA A 75 15.40 21.95 9.36
C ALA A 75 15.13 20.69 8.56
N HIS A 76 14.60 19.64 9.21
CA HIS A 76 14.17 18.41 8.55
C HIS A 76 13.12 18.69 7.46
N GLU A 77 12.08 19.44 7.79
CA GLU A 77 11.00 19.75 6.86
C GLU A 77 11.48 20.55 5.65
N ARG A 78 12.35 21.57 5.86
CA ARG A 78 12.93 22.32 4.74
C ARG A 78 13.79 21.43 3.83
N LYS A 79 14.65 20.60 4.44
CA LYS A 79 15.52 19.67 3.68
C LYS A 79 14.72 18.59 2.98
N LEU A 80 13.67 18.08 3.61
CA LEU A 80 12.77 17.09 3.00
C LEU A 80 12.05 17.70 1.80
N ARG A 81 11.53 18.93 1.92
CA ARG A 81 10.90 19.62 0.79
C ARG A 81 11.88 19.82 -0.36
N ALA A 82 13.10 20.29 -0.09
CA ALA A 82 14.13 20.42 -1.11
C ALA A 82 14.50 19.07 -1.75
N ALA A 83 14.55 18.00 -0.96
CA ALA A 83 14.82 16.64 -1.44
C ALA A 83 13.71 16.14 -2.40
N VAL A 84 12.46 16.44 -2.07
CA VAL A 84 11.31 16.13 -2.95
C VAL A 84 11.42 16.86 -4.28
N ASP A 85 11.74 18.16 -4.26
CA ASP A 85 11.91 18.94 -5.49
C ASP A 85 13.05 18.39 -6.37
N VAL A 86 14.16 17.94 -5.76
CA VAL A 86 15.27 17.29 -6.48
C VAL A 86 14.84 15.94 -7.03
N ALA A 87 14.10 15.13 -6.26
CA ALA A 87 13.62 13.82 -6.69
C ALA A 87 12.63 13.91 -7.85
N VAL A 88 11.71 14.89 -7.82
CA VAL A 88 10.77 15.16 -8.91
C VAL A 88 11.52 15.58 -10.19
N ARG A 89 12.54 16.42 -10.08
CA ARG A 89 13.39 16.81 -11.24
C ARG A 89 14.22 15.62 -11.75
N ALA A 90 14.71 14.75 -10.87
CA ALA A 90 15.43 13.55 -11.29
C ALA A 90 14.51 12.57 -12.04
N ALA A 91 13.27 12.41 -11.58
CA ALA A 91 12.26 11.59 -12.26
C ALA A 91 11.89 12.11 -13.65
N SER A 92 12.00 13.44 -13.87
CA SER A 92 11.81 14.08 -15.18
C SER A 92 13.10 14.19 -16.02
N GLY A 93 14.18 13.56 -15.61
CA GLY A 93 15.46 13.59 -16.33
C GLY A 93 16.23 14.91 -16.22
N GLN A 94 15.81 15.82 -15.33
CA GLN A 94 16.39 17.15 -15.15
C GLN A 94 17.38 17.24 -13.97
N ALA A 95 17.57 16.17 -13.22
CA ALA A 95 18.52 16.10 -12.10
C ALA A 95 19.13 14.71 -11.96
N ASP A 96 20.28 14.63 -11.28
CA ASP A 96 21.00 13.40 -11.02
C ASP A 96 20.41 12.61 -9.86
N VAL A 97 20.20 11.29 -10.04
CA VAL A 97 19.68 10.38 -9.01
C VAL A 97 20.54 10.35 -7.74
N PRO A 98 21.88 10.33 -7.79
CA PRO A 98 22.76 10.48 -6.63
C PRO A 98 22.51 11.76 -5.83
N ALA A 99 22.25 12.89 -6.47
CA ALA A 99 21.95 14.15 -5.80
C ALA A 99 20.60 14.07 -5.04
N ALA A 100 19.60 13.41 -5.62
CA ALA A 100 18.32 13.17 -4.97
C ALA A 100 18.49 12.29 -3.70
N ALA A 101 19.23 11.20 -3.80
CA ALA A 101 19.52 10.32 -2.67
C ALA A 101 20.28 11.06 -1.54
N GLN A 102 21.25 11.87 -1.88
CA GLN A 102 22.00 12.70 -0.91
C GLN A 102 21.08 13.70 -0.20
N SER A 103 20.17 14.34 -0.92
CA SER A 103 19.21 15.31 -0.33
C SER A 103 18.26 14.63 0.65
N VAL A 104 17.73 13.44 0.32
CA VAL A 104 16.89 12.64 1.23
C VAL A 104 17.68 12.24 2.48
N PHE A 105 18.91 11.80 2.32
CA PHE A 105 19.79 11.44 3.43
C PHE A 105 20.02 12.62 4.40
N GLN A 106 20.32 13.81 3.88
CA GLN A 106 20.47 15.02 4.68
C GLN A 106 19.19 15.40 5.43
N ALA A 107 18.02 15.21 4.81
CA ALA A 107 16.74 15.42 5.47
C ALA A 107 16.55 14.47 6.67
N CYS A 108 16.90 13.19 6.49
CA CYS A 108 16.83 12.20 7.57
C CYS A 108 17.78 12.53 8.73
N ILE A 109 19.02 12.97 8.44
CA ILE A 109 19.99 13.37 9.48
C ILE A 109 19.44 14.50 10.35
N ALA A 110 18.76 15.48 9.78
CA ALA A 110 18.20 16.60 10.53
C ALA A 110 17.18 16.15 11.61
N ALA A 111 16.50 15.02 11.40
CA ALA A 111 15.54 14.46 12.37
C ALA A 111 16.21 13.72 13.55
N ILE A 112 17.49 13.39 13.44
CA ILE A 112 18.28 12.78 14.52
C ILE A 112 18.72 13.92 15.48
N PRO A 113 18.79 13.70 16.82
CA PRO A 113 18.41 12.48 17.55
C PRO A 113 16.93 12.42 17.95
N TYR A 114 16.14 13.46 17.70
CA TYR A 114 14.85 13.64 18.35
C TYR A 114 13.81 12.60 17.96
N ALA A 115 13.62 12.31 16.67
CA ALA A 115 12.63 11.31 16.24
C ALA A 115 12.95 9.91 16.80
N PRO A 116 14.20 9.39 16.71
CA PRO A 116 14.57 8.13 17.35
C PRO A 116 14.43 8.16 18.87
N ALA A 117 14.82 9.28 19.54
CA ALA A 117 14.70 9.40 20.99
C ALA A 117 13.24 9.39 21.45
N THR A 118 12.35 10.09 20.75
CA THR A 118 10.92 10.10 21.05
C THR A 118 10.32 8.71 20.88
N ALA A 119 10.66 8.01 19.79
CA ALA A 119 10.23 6.65 19.55
C ALA A 119 10.75 5.68 20.64
N PHE A 120 12.03 5.81 21.03
CA PHE A 120 12.62 5.02 22.10
C PHE A 120 11.90 5.26 23.44
N LEU A 121 11.70 6.51 23.85
CA LEU A 121 11.01 6.84 25.10
C LEU A 121 9.57 6.33 25.10
N ALA A 122 8.85 6.46 23.99
CA ALA A 122 7.50 5.92 23.86
C ALA A 122 7.48 4.39 24.02
N ASN A 123 8.44 3.68 23.41
CA ASN A 123 8.59 2.24 23.56
C ASN A 123 8.93 1.83 25.00
N GLU A 124 9.82 2.54 25.68
CA GLU A 124 10.16 2.27 27.10
C GLU A 124 8.97 2.55 28.03
N GLN A 125 8.21 3.61 27.80
CA GLN A 125 6.97 3.88 28.54
C GLN A 125 5.95 2.74 28.37
N ASN A 126 5.86 2.15 27.17
CA ASN A 126 5.00 1.00 26.91
C ASN A 126 5.41 -0.23 27.74
N LYS A 127 6.71 -0.50 27.83
CA LYS A 127 7.21 -1.61 28.64
C LYS A 127 6.97 -1.39 30.14
N LEU A 128 7.16 -0.16 30.62
CA LEU A 128 6.90 0.19 32.01
C LEU A 128 5.41 0.09 32.36
N ALA A 129 4.51 0.48 31.46
CA ALA A 129 3.07 0.38 31.64
C ALA A 129 2.57 -1.08 31.65
N ALA A 130 3.30 -2.00 31.00
CA ALA A 130 2.98 -3.43 30.98
C ALA A 130 3.44 -4.19 32.26
N ILE A 131 4.26 -3.58 33.11
CA ILE A 131 4.69 -4.19 34.38
C ILE A 131 3.54 -4.04 35.41
N PRO A 132 2.96 -5.14 35.93
CA PRO A 132 1.94 -5.07 36.97
C PRO A 132 2.51 -4.39 38.22
N TYR A 133 1.96 -3.24 38.58
CA TYR A 133 2.40 -2.47 39.73
C TYR A 133 1.84 -3.06 41.02
N THR A 134 2.56 -3.99 41.63
CA THR A 134 2.14 -4.68 42.87
C THR A 134 2.67 -4.08 44.16
N ALA A 135 3.34 -2.93 44.17
CA ALA A 135 4.10 -2.47 45.35
C ALA A 135 4.17 -0.97 45.60
N MET A 136 3.11 -0.17 45.39
CA MET A 136 3.04 1.16 46.04
C MET A 136 1.59 1.57 46.36
N PRO A 137 1.33 2.25 47.51
CA PRO A 137 0.02 2.78 47.83
C PRO A 137 -0.35 3.87 46.82
N ALA A 138 -1.60 3.85 46.36
CA ALA A 138 -2.13 4.72 45.34
C ALA A 138 -1.91 6.20 45.66
N PRO A 139 -1.31 7.02 44.78
CA PRO A 139 -1.55 8.44 44.78
C PRO A 139 -3.02 8.70 44.40
N GLY A 140 -3.62 9.69 45.06
CA GLY A 140 -5.03 10.01 44.93
C GLY A 140 -5.50 10.20 43.47
N PRO A 141 -6.82 10.31 43.22
CA PRO A 141 -7.44 10.02 41.94
C PRO A 141 -7.03 11.01 40.87
N SER A 142 -6.03 10.64 40.06
CA SER A 142 -5.88 11.16 38.72
C SER A 142 -6.81 10.36 37.81
N ARG A 143 -7.74 11.04 37.21
CA ARG A 143 -8.75 10.48 36.33
C ARG A 143 -8.10 9.63 35.24
N ARG A 144 -8.55 8.37 35.17
CA ARG A 144 -8.28 7.32 34.16
C ARG A 144 -7.12 6.33 34.41
N ALA A 145 -7.05 5.80 35.64
CA ALA A 145 -6.53 4.45 35.87
C ALA A 145 -7.69 3.65 36.52
N GLY A 146 -8.73 3.44 35.79
CA GLY A 146 -9.92 2.80 36.34
C GLY A 146 -10.90 2.41 35.26
N ALA A 147 -10.67 1.28 34.64
CA ALA A 147 -11.68 0.36 34.13
C ALA A 147 -10.95 -0.85 33.51
N ARG A 148 -10.30 -1.67 34.33
CA ARG A 148 -10.13 -3.07 34.01
C ARG A 148 -11.28 -3.82 34.67
N GLY A 149 -12.46 -3.58 34.17
CA GLY A 149 -13.57 -4.49 34.26
C GLY A 149 -13.66 -5.13 32.88
N ASP A 150 -13.96 -6.37 32.80
CA ASP A 150 -14.17 -7.35 31.73
C ASP A 150 -14.39 -6.95 30.23
N ASP A 151 -14.18 -5.69 29.84
CA ASP A 151 -14.02 -5.24 28.46
C ASP A 151 -12.51 -5.29 28.12
N CYS A 152 -12.08 -6.42 27.60
CA CYS A 152 -10.76 -6.57 26.97
C CYS A 152 -10.68 -5.52 25.85
N GLU A 153 -9.92 -4.46 26.07
CA GLU A 153 -9.69 -3.39 25.10
C GLU A 153 -9.19 -4.03 23.81
N ARG A 154 -9.92 -3.83 22.70
CA ARG A 154 -9.57 -4.43 21.41
C ARG A 154 -8.24 -3.86 20.93
N PRO A 155 -7.32 -4.68 20.40
CA PRO A 155 -6.08 -4.17 19.84
C PRO A 155 -6.36 -3.14 18.74
N ARG A 156 -5.62 -2.02 18.76
CA ARG A 156 -5.76 -0.91 17.81
C ARG A 156 -4.74 -1.04 16.69
N VAL A 157 -5.19 -0.97 15.44
CA VAL A 157 -4.36 -1.09 14.26
C VAL A 157 -4.44 0.20 13.44
N ALA A 158 -3.27 0.82 13.20
CA ALA A 158 -3.15 1.93 12.25
C ALA A 158 -2.96 1.39 10.83
N ILE A 159 -3.89 1.65 9.92
CA ILE A 159 -3.74 1.37 8.48
C ILE A 159 -3.18 2.61 7.80
N LEU A 160 -1.93 2.54 7.32
CA LEU A 160 -1.30 3.62 6.59
C LEU A 160 -1.45 3.41 5.09
N ALA A 161 -2.03 4.40 4.43
CA ALA A 161 -2.24 4.40 2.99
C ALA A 161 -2.05 5.78 2.39
N ASP A 162 -1.69 5.80 1.12
CA ASP A 162 -1.49 7.00 0.31
C ASP A 162 -2.61 7.11 -0.74
N GLY A 163 -3.04 8.34 -1.03
CA GLY A 163 -4.02 8.64 -2.07
C GLY A 163 -5.44 8.20 -1.74
N ILE A 164 -5.82 8.23 -0.47
CA ILE A 164 -7.20 8.01 -0.01
C ILE A 164 -8.08 9.14 -0.55
N GLY A 165 -9.28 8.81 -1.04
CA GLY A 165 -10.17 9.77 -1.70
C GLY A 165 -10.03 9.77 -3.23
N SER A 166 -9.05 9.07 -3.79
CA SER A 166 -8.96 8.85 -5.23
C SER A 166 -9.56 7.49 -5.64
N THR A 167 -10.11 7.41 -6.84
CA THR A 167 -10.78 6.19 -7.33
C THR A 167 -9.78 5.12 -7.73
N HIS A 168 -9.33 4.33 -6.76
CA HIS A 168 -8.49 3.15 -7.00
C HIS A 168 -8.81 1.99 -6.05
N GLY A 169 -8.37 0.77 -6.40
CA GLY A 169 -8.75 -0.46 -5.70
C GLY A 169 -8.33 -0.52 -4.23
N VAL A 170 -7.26 0.17 -3.82
CA VAL A 170 -6.81 0.24 -2.42
C VAL A 170 -7.79 1.06 -1.60
N THR A 171 -8.18 2.26 -2.08
CA THR A 171 -9.18 3.12 -1.43
C THR A 171 -10.46 2.35 -1.17
N ARG A 172 -10.98 1.66 -2.19
CA ARG A 172 -12.20 0.86 -2.06
C ARG A 172 -12.09 -0.26 -1.02
N THR A 173 -10.94 -0.92 -0.96
CA THR A 173 -10.68 -1.94 0.06
C THR A 173 -10.69 -1.33 1.47
N ILE A 174 -10.07 -0.17 1.65
CA ILE A 174 -10.03 0.56 2.93
C ILE A 174 -11.43 1.03 3.34
N GLU A 175 -12.23 1.50 2.40
CA GLU A 175 -13.64 1.88 2.64
C GLU A 175 -14.46 0.69 3.16
N GLU A 176 -14.32 -0.50 2.56
CA GLU A 176 -14.99 -1.71 3.04
C GLU A 176 -14.50 -2.11 4.45
N ILE A 177 -13.22 -1.95 4.74
CA ILE A 177 -12.67 -2.16 6.10
C ILE A 177 -13.29 -1.17 7.09
N ARG A 178 -13.39 0.13 6.75
CA ARG A 178 -13.97 1.16 7.61
C ARG A 178 -15.45 0.95 7.86
N GLN A 179 -16.21 0.59 6.82
CA GLN A 179 -17.65 0.42 6.90
C GLN A 179 -18.05 -0.83 7.69
N ARG A 180 -17.30 -1.94 7.53
CA ARG A 180 -17.65 -3.25 8.11
C ARG A 180 -16.89 -3.56 9.40
N GLY A 181 -15.74 -2.89 9.62
CA GLY A 181 -14.82 -3.19 10.71
C GLY A 181 -14.07 -4.51 10.53
N VAL A 182 -13.16 -4.79 11.44
CA VAL A 182 -12.46 -6.09 11.55
C VAL A 182 -12.76 -6.65 12.94
N ALA A 183 -13.39 -7.82 13.00
CA ALA A 183 -13.81 -8.42 14.26
C ALA A 183 -12.62 -8.57 15.22
N GLY A 184 -12.76 -8.10 16.46
CA GLY A 184 -11.73 -8.16 17.47
C GLY A 184 -10.69 -7.03 17.42
N PHE A 185 -10.78 -6.08 16.46
CA PHE A 185 -9.82 -5.00 16.30
C PHE A 185 -10.51 -3.64 16.20
N GLU A 186 -9.83 -2.60 16.66
CA GLU A 186 -10.13 -1.21 16.39
C GLU A 186 -9.22 -0.71 15.28
N ILE A 187 -9.81 -0.14 14.23
CA ILE A 187 -9.07 0.24 13.03
C ILE A 187 -9.13 1.75 12.85
N GLU A 188 -7.97 2.39 12.65
CA GLU A 188 -7.88 3.77 12.21
C GLU A 188 -7.09 3.85 10.90
N VAL A 189 -7.63 4.57 9.93
CA VAL A 189 -6.94 4.88 8.68
C VAL A 189 -6.12 6.14 8.86
N VAL A 190 -4.82 6.04 8.59
CA VAL A 190 -3.85 7.11 8.79
C VAL A 190 -3.19 7.45 7.45
N GLY A 191 -3.11 8.71 7.11
CA GLY A 191 -2.53 9.16 5.85
C GLY A 191 -2.40 10.67 5.77
N THR A 192 -1.95 11.17 4.63
CA THR A 192 -1.82 12.62 4.40
C THR A 192 -3.08 13.25 3.82
N ASP A 193 -3.99 12.43 3.32
CA ASP A 193 -5.22 12.85 2.65
C ASP A 193 -6.25 13.39 3.65
N PRO A 194 -7.21 14.21 3.21
CA PRO A 194 -8.24 14.77 4.10
C PRO A 194 -9.28 13.74 4.57
N GLU A 195 -9.45 12.64 3.83
CA GLU A 195 -10.52 11.64 4.07
C GLU A 195 -10.07 10.46 4.96
N VAL A 196 -9.02 10.65 5.76
CA VAL A 196 -8.53 9.67 6.71
C VAL A 196 -9.03 9.93 8.12
N ASP A 197 -8.99 8.92 9.00
CA ASP A 197 -9.42 9.06 10.39
C ASP A 197 -8.41 9.88 11.20
N ARG A 198 -7.11 9.71 10.91
CA ARG A 198 -6.03 10.46 11.55
C ARG A 198 -5.06 10.99 10.49
N ARG A 199 -4.98 12.32 10.39
CA ARG A 199 -4.19 12.97 9.34
C ARG A 199 -2.72 13.13 9.74
N LEU A 200 -1.82 12.70 8.85
CA LEU A 200 -0.40 13.03 8.88
C LEU A 200 -0.17 14.38 8.18
N PRO A 201 0.40 15.37 8.86
CA PRO A 201 0.77 16.62 8.18
C PRO A 201 1.78 16.38 7.07
N ALA A 202 1.45 16.80 5.85
CA ALA A 202 2.34 16.71 4.70
C ALA A 202 3.25 17.94 4.64
N VAL A 203 4.54 17.71 4.44
CA VAL A 203 5.55 18.76 4.21
C VAL A 203 5.52 19.23 2.76
N ALA A 204 5.25 18.32 1.85
CA ALA A 204 5.11 18.54 0.42
C ALA A 204 4.04 17.63 -0.15
N GLU A 205 3.47 18.02 -1.28
CA GLU A 205 2.59 17.19 -2.08
C GLU A 205 3.21 17.00 -3.47
N ILE A 206 3.14 15.79 -4.00
CA ILE A 206 3.58 15.48 -5.35
C ILE A 206 2.41 14.96 -6.17
N ASP A 207 2.30 15.45 -7.39
CA ASP A 207 1.42 14.85 -8.38
C ASP A 207 2.04 13.52 -8.85
N VAL A 208 1.26 12.45 -8.84
CA VAL A 208 1.73 11.16 -9.36
C VAL A 208 1.69 11.23 -10.89
N PRO A 209 2.85 11.22 -11.57
CA PRO A 209 2.95 11.55 -13.00
C PRO A 209 2.05 10.72 -13.91
N PHE A 210 1.65 9.54 -13.44
CA PHE A 210 0.90 8.55 -14.21
C PHE A 210 -0.55 8.39 -13.75
N TYR A 211 -0.98 9.23 -12.78
CA TYR A 211 -2.32 9.23 -12.21
C TYR A 211 -2.85 10.67 -12.16
N PRO A 212 -3.41 11.18 -13.26
CA PRO A 212 -3.94 12.54 -13.28
C PRO A 212 -4.94 12.77 -12.14
N GLY A 213 -4.68 13.82 -11.36
CA GLY A 213 -5.50 14.16 -10.20
C GLY A 213 -5.17 13.43 -8.89
N LEU A 214 -4.25 12.44 -8.91
CA LEU A 214 -3.75 11.83 -7.68
C LEU A 214 -2.56 12.60 -7.15
N LYS A 215 -2.75 13.23 -5.99
CA LYS A 215 -1.69 13.85 -5.21
C LYS A 215 -1.33 12.97 -4.03
N ILE A 216 -0.06 12.87 -3.73
CA ILE A 216 0.45 12.14 -2.57
C ILE A 216 1.22 13.11 -1.69
N GLY A 217 0.81 13.20 -0.43
CA GLY A 217 1.51 13.98 0.58
C GLY A 217 2.72 13.24 1.14
N ILE A 218 3.78 13.98 1.41
CA ILE A 218 5.00 13.45 2.03
C ILE A 218 5.03 13.90 3.48
N PRO A 219 4.79 12.99 4.46
CA PRO A 219 4.84 13.34 5.87
C PRO A 219 6.28 13.53 6.35
N SER A 220 6.48 14.42 7.32
CA SER A 220 7.74 14.49 8.04
C SER A 220 7.83 13.37 9.09
N LEU A 221 9.03 12.84 9.34
CA LEU A 221 9.22 11.82 10.39
C LEU A 221 8.81 12.32 11.78
N PRO A 222 9.16 13.55 12.22
CA PRO A 222 8.70 14.06 13.50
C PRO A 222 7.19 14.15 13.63
N SER A 223 6.48 14.63 12.57
CA SER A 223 5.02 14.71 12.62
C SER A 223 4.37 13.33 12.60
N ALA A 224 4.93 12.37 11.86
CA ALA A 224 4.46 11.00 11.85
C ALA A 224 4.62 10.32 13.22
N VAL A 225 5.78 10.52 13.91
CA VAL A 225 5.97 10.06 15.29
C VAL A 225 4.91 10.66 16.20
N HIS A 226 4.73 11.99 16.16
CA HIS A 226 3.76 12.68 17.01
C HIS A 226 2.33 12.17 16.79
N THR A 227 1.95 11.94 15.54
CA THR A 227 0.61 11.45 15.19
C THR A 227 0.38 10.00 15.63
N LEU A 228 1.38 9.11 15.47
CA LEU A 228 1.21 7.67 15.74
C LEU A 228 1.48 7.31 17.21
N VAL A 229 2.33 8.07 17.91
CA VAL A 229 2.59 7.84 19.35
C VAL A 229 1.49 8.43 20.21
N GLY A 230 0.82 9.51 19.74
CA GLY A 230 -0.27 10.20 20.44
C GLY A 230 0.17 10.95 21.70
N CYS A 231 -0.43 12.11 21.95
CA CYS A 231 -0.27 12.83 23.22
C CYS A 231 -1.28 12.35 24.28
N ASP A 232 -2.33 11.64 23.87
CA ASP A 232 -3.52 11.36 24.67
C ASP A 232 -3.59 9.93 25.24
N GLY A 233 -2.49 9.17 25.16
CA GLY A 233 -2.45 7.79 25.67
C GLY A 233 -3.08 6.74 24.74
N GLU A 234 -3.63 7.15 23.61
CA GLU A 234 -4.20 6.26 22.61
C GLU A 234 -3.09 5.69 21.71
N ARG A 235 -2.70 4.46 21.96
CA ARG A 235 -1.57 3.79 21.29
C ARG A 235 -2.07 2.75 20.31
N PHE A 236 -1.30 2.54 19.25
CA PHE A 236 -1.50 1.43 18.34
C PHE A 236 -0.74 0.19 18.79
N ASP A 237 -1.33 -0.97 18.60
CA ASP A 237 -0.72 -2.27 18.88
C ASP A 237 -0.02 -2.86 17.66
N ALA A 238 -0.46 -2.47 16.45
CA ALA A 238 0.16 -2.86 15.19
C ALA A 238 0.03 -1.75 14.14
N ILE A 239 0.93 -1.78 13.16
CA ILE A 239 0.89 -0.93 11.98
C ILE A 239 0.68 -1.79 10.74
N HIS A 240 -0.30 -1.41 9.91
CA HIS A 240 -0.57 -2.02 8.62
C HIS A 240 -0.30 -1.02 7.50
N VAL A 241 0.59 -1.35 6.58
CA VAL A 241 0.99 -0.51 5.45
C VAL A 241 0.45 -1.08 4.14
N CYS A 242 -0.31 -0.27 3.39
CA CYS A 242 -0.98 -0.70 2.17
C CYS A 242 -0.13 -0.56 0.91
N SER A 243 0.90 0.28 0.95
CA SER A 243 1.78 0.56 -0.19
C SER A 243 3.14 1.04 0.28
N PRO A 244 4.20 0.90 -0.53
CA PRO A 244 5.51 1.53 -0.28
C PRO A 244 5.53 3.02 -0.66
N GLY A 245 4.41 3.71 -0.55
CA GLY A 245 4.33 5.15 -0.70
C GLY A 245 4.85 5.90 0.54
N PRO A 246 4.87 7.24 0.53
CA PRO A 246 5.44 8.04 1.61
C PRO A 246 4.85 7.76 2.99
N ALA A 247 3.52 7.61 3.11
CA ALA A 247 2.87 7.27 4.37
C ALA A 247 3.21 5.83 4.80
N GLY A 248 3.22 4.88 3.85
CA GLY A 248 3.60 3.49 4.12
C GLY A 248 5.05 3.34 4.56
N ILE A 249 5.99 4.05 3.93
CA ILE A 249 7.41 4.06 4.32
C ILE A 249 7.58 4.67 5.72
N ALA A 250 6.92 5.81 6.00
CA ALA A 250 6.95 6.43 7.32
C ALA A 250 6.40 5.46 8.39
N GLY A 251 5.28 4.79 8.12
CA GLY A 251 4.69 3.78 8.99
C GLY A 251 5.62 2.59 9.25
N ALA A 252 6.26 2.07 8.20
CA ALA A 252 7.21 0.96 8.34
C ALA A 252 8.43 1.33 9.19
N LEU A 253 8.99 2.53 9.00
CA LEU A 253 10.08 3.05 9.82
C LEU A 253 9.67 3.20 11.28
N LEU A 254 8.48 3.75 11.52
CA LEU A 254 7.96 3.94 12.88
C LEU A 254 7.59 2.63 13.56
N ALA A 255 7.00 1.68 12.86
CA ALA A 255 6.74 0.35 13.41
C ALA A 255 8.03 -0.29 13.94
N ARG A 256 9.12 -0.16 13.19
CA ARG A 256 10.44 -0.66 13.63
C ARG A 256 11.02 0.13 14.79
N ALA A 257 10.89 1.46 14.79
CA ALA A 257 11.37 2.31 15.87
C ALA A 257 10.58 2.09 17.18
N LEU A 258 9.28 1.86 17.08
CA LEU A 258 8.39 1.63 18.21
C LEU A 258 8.30 0.15 18.64
N ALA A 259 8.99 -0.75 17.93
CA ALA A 259 8.92 -2.20 18.13
C ALA A 259 7.47 -2.74 18.01
N LEU A 260 6.68 -2.14 17.11
CA LEU A 260 5.32 -2.59 16.79
C LEU A 260 5.34 -3.64 15.68
N PRO A 261 4.43 -4.62 15.71
CA PRO A 261 4.19 -5.52 14.60
C PRO A 261 3.84 -4.75 13.33
N LEU A 262 4.48 -5.13 12.22
CA LEU A 262 4.29 -4.52 10.92
C LEU A 262 3.64 -5.50 9.95
N VAL A 263 2.43 -5.17 9.51
CA VAL A 263 1.70 -5.90 8.48
C VAL A 263 1.81 -5.13 7.17
N GLY A 264 2.15 -5.80 6.08
CA GLY A 264 2.16 -5.21 4.74
C GLY A 264 1.11 -5.86 3.85
N SER A 265 0.46 -5.10 2.98
CA SER A 265 -0.43 -5.63 1.95
C SER A 265 0.15 -5.45 0.56
N TYR A 266 0.10 -6.51 -0.25
CA TYR A 266 0.52 -6.47 -1.64
C TYR A 266 -0.66 -6.13 -2.54
N HIS A 267 -0.81 -4.86 -2.90
CA HIS A 267 -1.96 -4.39 -3.71
C HIS A 267 -1.61 -4.17 -5.18
N THR A 268 -0.37 -3.80 -5.49
CA THR A 268 0.01 -3.33 -6.83
C THR A 268 1.39 -3.87 -7.21
N GLU A 269 1.49 -4.39 -8.41
CA GLU A 269 2.75 -4.84 -9.01
C GLU A 269 3.52 -3.63 -9.59
N LEU A 270 4.07 -2.81 -8.70
CA LEU A 270 4.72 -1.54 -9.05
C LEU A 270 5.91 -1.74 -10.01
N THR A 271 6.64 -2.85 -9.88
CA THR A 271 7.77 -3.18 -10.76
C THR A 271 7.31 -3.38 -12.20
N ALA A 272 6.21 -4.14 -12.42
CA ALA A 272 5.66 -4.33 -13.75
C ALA A 272 5.17 -3.00 -14.36
N TYR A 273 4.65 -2.10 -13.53
CA TYR A 273 4.25 -0.76 -13.98
C TYR A 273 5.46 0.10 -14.37
N ALA A 274 6.55 0.03 -13.62
CA ALA A 274 7.79 0.75 -13.93
C ALA A 274 8.39 0.27 -15.26
N ASP A 275 8.45 -1.05 -15.48
CA ASP A 275 8.97 -1.65 -16.71
C ASP A 275 8.14 -1.26 -17.94
N LEU A 276 6.81 -1.38 -17.86
CA LEU A 276 5.90 -1.04 -18.95
C LEU A 276 5.92 0.46 -19.35
N ARG A 277 6.29 1.34 -18.43
CA ARG A 277 6.20 2.79 -18.66
C ARG A 277 7.53 3.43 -18.99
N SER A 278 8.63 2.99 -18.39
CA SER A 278 9.94 3.59 -18.61
C SER A 278 10.76 2.87 -19.67
N GLY A 279 10.57 1.57 -19.87
CA GLY A 279 11.44 0.74 -20.69
C GLY A 279 12.88 0.65 -20.16
N GLU A 280 13.16 1.22 -18.98
CA GLU A 280 14.50 1.28 -18.38
C GLU A 280 14.71 0.16 -17.35
N ARG A 281 15.48 -0.85 -17.69
CA ARG A 281 15.83 -1.96 -16.78
C ARG A 281 16.39 -1.51 -15.42
N ARG A 282 17.16 -0.41 -15.40
CA ARG A 282 17.75 0.12 -14.15
C ARG A 282 16.68 0.60 -13.17
N LEU A 283 15.63 1.26 -13.66
CA LEU A 283 14.54 1.72 -12.82
C LEU A 283 13.75 0.53 -12.25
N ALA A 284 13.45 -0.47 -13.06
CA ALA A 284 12.80 -1.71 -12.61
C ALA A 284 13.62 -2.41 -11.52
N GLN A 285 14.94 -2.57 -11.69
CA GLN A 285 15.82 -3.19 -10.69
C GLN A 285 15.89 -2.38 -9.38
N THR A 286 15.90 -1.05 -9.45
CA THR A 286 15.88 -0.19 -8.27
C THR A 286 14.54 -0.34 -7.53
N MET A 287 13.45 -0.42 -8.27
CA MET A 287 12.11 -0.66 -7.72
C MET A 287 12.03 -2.03 -7.05
N ASP A 288 12.55 -3.11 -7.67
CA ASP A 288 12.61 -4.44 -7.07
C ASP A 288 13.37 -4.44 -5.74
N LEU A 289 14.50 -3.75 -5.68
CA LEU A 289 15.29 -3.63 -4.45
C LEU A 289 14.50 -2.88 -3.35
N ALA A 290 13.83 -1.79 -3.70
CA ALA A 290 13.00 -1.03 -2.77
C ALA A 290 11.80 -1.85 -2.28
N MET A 291 11.09 -2.55 -3.18
CA MET A 291 9.98 -3.42 -2.86
C MET A 291 10.42 -4.61 -1.98
N SER A 292 11.56 -5.23 -2.32
CA SER A 292 12.16 -6.30 -1.52
C SER A 292 12.49 -5.79 -0.11
N ALA A 293 13.13 -4.64 0.03
CA ALA A 293 13.45 -4.07 1.34
C ALA A 293 12.19 -3.78 2.16
N PHE A 294 11.15 -3.22 1.52
CA PHE A 294 9.90 -2.87 2.16
C PHE A 294 9.13 -4.11 2.68
N TYR A 295 8.86 -5.09 1.82
CA TYR A 295 8.10 -6.28 2.23
C TYR A 295 8.89 -7.22 3.16
N ASN A 296 10.21 -7.29 3.03
CA ASN A 296 11.05 -8.02 3.99
C ASN A 296 11.13 -7.34 5.35
N ALA A 297 10.81 -6.06 5.45
CA ALA A 297 10.64 -5.38 6.74
C ALA A 297 9.34 -5.78 7.45
N CYS A 298 8.33 -6.31 6.76
CA CYS A 298 7.06 -6.71 7.36
C CYS A 298 7.16 -8.05 8.12
N ASP A 299 6.46 -8.15 9.24
CA ASP A 299 6.36 -9.39 10.02
C ASP A 299 5.35 -10.36 9.38
N VAL A 300 4.30 -9.81 8.77
CA VAL A 300 3.29 -10.51 7.98
C VAL A 300 3.05 -9.73 6.69
N VAL A 301 2.93 -10.44 5.58
CA VAL A 301 2.57 -9.86 4.27
C VAL A 301 1.28 -10.50 3.77
N LEU A 302 0.29 -9.68 3.52
CA LEU A 302 -1.03 -10.08 3.04
C LEU A 302 -1.02 -10.11 1.50
N SER A 303 -1.29 -11.28 0.93
CA SER A 303 -1.24 -11.52 -0.51
C SER A 303 -2.64 -11.82 -1.07
N PRO A 304 -3.07 -11.12 -2.14
CA PRO A 304 -4.42 -11.29 -2.68
C PRO A 304 -4.58 -12.50 -3.60
N SER A 305 -3.49 -13.09 -4.12
CA SER A 305 -3.59 -14.16 -5.11
C SER A 305 -2.32 -15.03 -5.16
N PRO A 306 -2.39 -16.26 -5.70
CA PRO A 306 -1.21 -17.10 -5.91
C PRO A 306 -0.16 -16.45 -6.82
N ALA A 307 -0.55 -15.61 -7.78
CA ALA A 307 0.38 -14.86 -8.61
C ALA A 307 1.12 -13.80 -7.78
N ALA A 308 0.45 -13.15 -6.83
CA ALA A 308 1.08 -12.23 -5.91
C ALA A 308 2.06 -12.95 -4.95
N ASP A 309 1.78 -14.20 -4.56
CA ASP A 309 2.75 -15.03 -3.78
C ASP A 309 4.04 -15.25 -4.57
N GLN A 310 3.93 -15.55 -5.87
CA GLN A 310 5.09 -15.72 -6.74
C GLN A 310 5.89 -14.42 -6.88
N ALA A 311 5.21 -13.28 -7.02
CA ALA A 311 5.86 -11.98 -7.06
C ALA A 311 6.59 -11.67 -5.73
N LEU A 312 5.97 -11.94 -4.59
CA LEU A 312 6.59 -11.79 -3.26
C LEU A 312 7.78 -12.73 -3.07
N ALA A 313 7.70 -13.96 -3.57
CA ALA A 313 8.82 -14.92 -3.54
C ALA A 313 10.00 -14.43 -4.41
N ALA A 314 9.73 -13.81 -5.57
CA ALA A 314 10.76 -13.18 -6.41
C ALA A 314 11.45 -12.00 -5.69
N LEU A 315 10.74 -11.29 -4.81
CA LEU A 315 11.28 -10.26 -3.92
C LEU A 315 11.99 -10.83 -2.67
N ALA A 316 12.18 -12.15 -2.61
CA ALA A 316 12.78 -12.88 -1.49
C ALA A 316 12.03 -12.72 -0.15
N VAL A 317 10.71 -12.51 -0.19
CA VAL A 317 9.87 -12.52 1.01
C VAL A 317 9.68 -13.97 1.46
N PRO A 318 9.99 -14.33 2.73
CA PRO A 318 9.82 -15.69 3.23
C PRO A 318 8.35 -16.15 3.18
N ALA A 319 8.11 -17.34 2.64
CA ALA A 319 6.74 -17.88 2.47
C ALA A 319 5.96 -17.97 3.79
N GLU A 320 6.67 -18.24 4.91
CA GLU A 320 6.07 -18.29 6.24
C GLU A 320 5.56 -16.92 6.73
N ARG A 321 5.91 -15.81 6.11
CA ARG A 321 5.38 -14.49 6.41
C ARG A 321 4.21 -14.11 5.52
N VAL A 322 4.00 -14.82 4.42
CA VAL A 322 2.92 -14.54 3.47
C VAL A 322 1.63 -15.22 3.93
N LEU A 323 0.57 -14.44 4.03
CA LEU A 323 -0.79 -14.94 4.32
C LEU A 323 -1.74 -14.55 3.20
N ARG A 324 -2.60 -15.49 2.81
CA ARG A 324 -3.68 -15.21 1.86
C ARG A 324 -4.68 -14.25 2.47
N TRP A 325 -4.95 -13.17 1.76
CA TRP A 325 -6.00 -12.21 2.04
C TRP A 325 -6.80 -11.92 0.78
N ASP A 326 -7.78 -12.76 0.52
CA ASP A 326 -8.71 -12.61 -0.59
C ASP A 326 -9.57 -11.35 -0.41
N ARG A 327 -10.17 -10.88 -1.50
CA ARG A 327 -11.16 -9.80 -1.49
C ARG A 327 -12.55 -10.37 -1.56
N GLY A 328 -13.48 -9.67 -0.92
CA GLY A 328 -14.89 -9.92 -1.04
C GLY A 328 -15.54 -9.11 -2.17
N VAL A 329 -16.77 -9.45 -2.47
CA VAL A 329 -17.66 -8.64 -3.30
C VAL A 329 -19.00 -8.47 -2.60
N ASP A 330 -19.61 -7.31 -2.79
CA ASP A 330 -20.94 -7.01 -2.27
C ASP A 330 -22.01 -7.55 -3.24
N THR A 331 -22.48 -8.76 -2.97
CA THR A 331 -23.51 -9.42 -3.79
C THR A 331 -24.92 -8.86 -3.59
N GLN A 332 -25.12 -7.94 -2.64
CA GLN A 332 -26.38 -7.17 -2.52
C GLN A 332 -26.36 -5.95 -3.44
N ARG A 333 -25.17 -5.38 -3.63
CA ARG A 333 -24.96 -4.26 -4.55
C ARG A 333 -24.88 -4.72 -6.00
N PHE A 334 -24.11 -5.76 -6.27
CA PHE A 334 -23.91 -6.32 -7.61
C PHE A 334 -24.81 -7.56 -7.77
N ASP A 335 -25.91 -7.39 -8.47
CA ASP A 335 -26.95 -8.43 -8.65
C ASP A 335 -27.49 -8.40 -10.07
N PRO A 336 -27.70 -9.57 -10.71
CA PRO A 336 -28.28 -9.65 -12.06
C PRO A 336 -29.67 -9.04 -12.19
N SER A 337 -30.44 -8.97 -11.11
CA SER A 337 -31.79 -8.39 -11.11
C SER A 337 -31.83 -6.89 -11.41
N LEU A 338 -30.67 -6.22 -11.33
CA LEU A 338 -30.53 -4.80 -11.66
C LEU A 338 -30.45 -4.54 -13.17
N ARG A 339 -30.56 -5.57 -14.01
CA ARG A 339 -30.51 -5.46 -15.47
C ARG A 339 -31.60 -4.53 -16.01
N ASP A 340 -31.16 -3.58 -16.82
CA ASP A 340 -32.01 -2.62 -17.53
C ASP A 340 -31.66 -2.70 -19.02
N GLU A 341 -32.54 -3.32 -19.81
CA GLU A 341 -32.33 -3.55 -21.24
C GLU A 341 -32.28 -2.26 -22.06
N SER A 342 -32.80 -1.16 -21.51
CA SER A 342 -32.80 0.14 -22.18
C SER A 342 -31.54 0.98 -21.91
N LEU A 343 -30.70 0.58 -20.93
CA LEU A 343 -29.56 1.36 -20.50
C LEU A 343 -28.41 1.39 -21.53
N LEU A 344 -28.19 0.30 -22.23
CA LEU A 344 -27.04 0.14 -23.13
C LEU A 344 -27.51 -0.04 -24.60
N PRO A 345 -26.76 0.54 -25.57
CA PRO A 345 -27.28 0.71 -26.94
C PRO A 345 -27.15 -0.52 -27.85
N GLY A 346 -26.32 -1.52 -27.48
CA GLY A 346 -25.98 -2.64 -28.35
C GLY A 346 -26.94 -3.82 -28.28
N ALA A 347 -27.02 -4.61 -29.35
CA ALA A 347 -27.69 -5.92 -29.31
C ALA A 347 -26.90 -6.92 -28.43
N VAL A 348 -25.57 -6.80 -28.39
CA VAL A 348 -24.67 -7.48 -27.46
C VAL A 348 -23.65 -6.46 -26.97
N ASN A 349 -23.68 -6.16 -25.66
CA ASN A 349 -22.84 -5.18 -25.03
C ASN A 349 -21.65 -5.85 -24.33
N VAL A 350 -20.43 -5.55 -24.80
CA VAL A 350 -19.18 -5.98 -24.20
C VAL A 350 -18.73 -4.88 -23.23
N MET A 351 -18.64 -5.18 -21.95
CA MET A 351 -18.28 -4.21 -20.92
C MET A 351 -16.84 -4.34 -20.48
N TYR A 352 -16.20 -3.21 -20.27
CA TYR A 352 -14.97 -3.02 -19.52
C TYR A 352 -15.22 -2.08 -18.35
N SER A 353 -14.62 -2.35 -17.21
CA SER A 353 -14.65 -1.44 -16.06
C SER A 353 -13.26 -1.27 -15.46
N GLY A 354 -12.90 -0.02 -15.16
CA GLY A 354 -11.64 0.32 -14.53
C GLY A 354 -10.91 1.49 -15.21
N ARG A 355 -9.66 1.71 -14.79
CA ARG A 355 -8.83 2.77 -15.37
C ARG A 355 -8.45 2.46 -16.81
N ILE A 356 -8.61 3.46 -17.68
CA ILE A 356 -8.27 3.34 -19.10
C ILE A 356 -6.80 3.77 -19.29
N THR A 357 -5.89 2.82 -19.06
CA THR A 357 -4.43 3.03 -19.09
C THR A 357 -3.74 1.90 -19.84
N ARG A 358 -2.50 2.13 -20.25
CA ARG A 358 -1.71 1.12 -21.00
C ARG A 358 -1.49 -0.15 -20.20
N GLU A 359 -1.15 -0.04 -18.93
CA GLU A 359 -0.93 -1.18 -18.03
C GLU A 359 -2.21 -1.99 -17.77
N LYS A 360 -3.39 -1.39 -17.93
CA LYS A 360 -4.68 -2.08 -17.87
C LYS A 360 -5.11 -2.65 -19.21
N GLY A 361 -4.23 -2.63 -20.21
CA GLY A 361 -4.44 -3.26 -21.50
C GLY A 361 -5.39 -2.49 -22.43
N ALA A 362 -5.42 -1.14 -22.36
CA ALA A 362 -6.31 -0.32 -23.17
C ALA A 362 -6.20 -0.60 -24.69
N ASP A 363 -4.97 -0.80 -25.20
CA ASP A 363 -4.73 -1.14 -26.61
C ASP A 363 -5.25 -2.54 -26.95
N LEU A 364 -4.91 -3.52 -26.12
CA LEU A 364 -5.32 -4.91 -26.30
C LEU A 364 -6.86 -5.05 -26.27
N LEU A 365 -7.52 -4.30 -25.36
CA LEU A 365 -8.98 -4.23 -25.29
C LEU A 365 -9.59 -3.73 -26.59
N ALA A 366 -9.07 -2.62 -27.13
CA ALA A 366 -9.58 -2.04 -28.37
C ALA A 366 -9.32 -2.93 -29.58
N ASP A 367 -8.12 -3.52 -29.69
CA ASP A 367 -7.76 -4.45 -30.78
C ASP A 367 -8.67 -5.69 -30.76
N ALA A 368 -8.83 -6.31 -29.58
CA ALA A 368 -9.66 -7.49 -29.40
C ALA A 368 -11.13 -7.20 -29.74
N PHE A 369 -11.66 -6.07 -29.23
CA PHE A 369 -13.05 -5.69 -29.49
C PHE A 369 -13.31 -5.39 -30.95
N LEU A 370 -12.45 -4.61 -31.62
CA LEU A 370 -12.64 -4.29 -33.05
C LEU A 370 -12.62 -5.55 -33.92
N LEU A 371 -11.68 -6.45 -33.64
CA LEU A 371 -11.60 -7.74 -34.35
C LEU A 371 -12.80 -8.63 -34.04
N ALA A 372 -13.26 -8.68 -32.79
CA ALA A 372 -14.45 -9.44 -32.42
C ALA A 372 -15.71 -8.92 -33.13
N ARG A 373 -15.88 -7.60 -33.16
CA ARG A 373 -17.02 -6.96 -33.85
C ARG A 373 -17.05 -7.25 -35.33
N GLU A 374 -15.90 -7.15 -36.01
CA GLU A 374 -15.78 -7.50 -37.44
C GLU A 374 -16.18 -8.96 -37.69
N ARG A 375 -15.63 -9.88 -36.90
CA ARG A 375 -15.93 -11.32 -37.02
C ARG A 375 -17.39 -11.65 -36.70
N ALA A 376 -17.95 -11.08 -35.62
CA ALA A 376 -19.34 -11.31 -35.25
C ALA A 376 -20.31 -10.81 -36.35
N LEU A 377 -20.06 -9.63 -36.89
CA LEU A 377 -20.85 -9.07 -37.96
C LEU A 377 -20.79 -9.95 -39.22
N ALA A 378 -19.59 -10.39 -39.63
CA ALA A 378 -19.38 -11.24 -40.79
C ALA A 378 -20.01 -12.65 -40.64
N GLN A 379 -19.94 -13.25 -39.44
CA GLN A 379 -20.36 -14.63 -39.21
C GLN A 379 -21.83 -14.77 -38.81
N THR A 380 -22.41 -13.79 -38.13
CA THR A 380 -23.75 -13.90 -37.52
C THR A 380 -24.66 -12.70 -37.79
N GLY A 381 -24.15 -11.64 -38.41
CA GLY A 381 -24.86 -10.36 -38.52
C GLY A 381 -25.01 -9.59 -37.21
N GLN A 382 -24.42 -10.07 -36.09
CA GLN A 382 -24.54 -9.42 -34.79
C GLN A 382 -23.62 -8.21 -34.70
N ASN A 383 -24.20 -7.10 -34.28
CA ASN A 383 -23.43 -5.87 -34.01
C ASN A 383 -23.06 -5.77 -32.53
N LEU A 384 -21.78 -5.90 -32.22
CA LEU A 384 -21.26 -5.74 -30.88
C LEU A 384 -21.05 -4.26 -30.55
N HIS A 385 -21.30 -3.87 -29.28
CA HIS A 385 -21.03 -2.54 -28.78
C HIS A 385 -20.14 -2.62 -27.54
N LEU A 386 -19.10 -1.76 -27.47
CA LEU A 386 -18.21 -1.71 -26.30
C LEU A 386 -18.71 -0.64 -25.32
N VAL A 387 -18.78 -1.00 -24.05
CA VAL A 387 -19.16 -0.11 -22.95
C VAL A 387 -18.00 0.01 -21.98
N LEU A 388 -17.51 1.23 -21.77
CA LEU A 388 -16.38 1.49 -20.88
C LEU A 388 -16.84 2.32 -19.69
N ALA A 389 -16.82 1.71 -18.48
CA ALA A 389 -17.02 2.39 -17.21
C ALA A 389 -15.66 2.69 -16.57
N GLY A 390 -15.36 3.98 -16.40
CA GLY A 390 -14.09 4.47 -15.88
C GLY A 390 -13.45 5.52 -16.78
N GLY A 391 -12.22 5.89 -16.44
CA GLY A 391 -11.48 6.94 -17.15
C GLY A 391 -9.97 6.73 -17.07
N GLY A 392 -9.23 7.60 -17.73
CA GLY A 392 -7.77 7.54 -17.71
C GLY A 392 -7.12 8.23 -18.92
N PRO A 393 -5.78 8.31 -18.93
CA PRO A 393 -5.04 9.04 -19.96
C PRO A 393 -5.23 8.51 -21.38
N GLU A 394 -5.59 7.23 -21.54
CA GLU A 394 -5.80 6.64 -22.86
C GLU A 394 -7.25 6.81 -23.37
N GLN A 395 -8.15 7.41 -22.59
CA GLN A 395 -9.58 7.51 -22.91
C GLN A 395 -9.83 8.26 -24.23
N GLU A 396 -9.19 9.41 -24.41
CA GLU A 396 -9.43 10.23 -25.61
C GLU A 396 -8.92 9.53 -26.88
N ARG A 397 -7.76 8.90 -26.79
CA ARG A 397 -7.20 8.10 -27.89
C ARG A 397 -8.11 6.91 -28.26
N LEU A 398 -8.65 6.22 -27.25
CA LEU A 398 -9.62 5.15 -27.50
C LEU A 398 -10.94 5.67 -28.07
N ARG A 399 -11.42 6.83 -27.63
CA ARG A 399 -12.63 7.46 -28.15
C ARG A 399 -12.52 7.74 -29.65
N GLN A 400 -11.40 8.31 -30.07
CA GLN A 400 -11.12 8.56 -31.49
C GLN A 400 -11.01 7.26 -32.30
N ARG A 401 -10.38 6.23 -31.73
CA ARG A 401 -10.18 4.94 -32.40
C ARG A 401 -11.47 4.12 -32.53
N LEU A 402 -12.31 4.12 -31.52
CA LEU A 402 -13.52 3.30 -31.43
C LEU A 402 -14.73 4.01 -32.09
N GLY A 403 -14.79 5.34 -32.05
CA GLY A 403 -15.89 6.12 -32.62
C GLY A 403 -17.24 5.73 -32.01
N ASP A 404 -18.25 5.59 -32.85
CA ASP A 404 -19.63 5.21 -32.52
C ASP A 404 -19.82 3.74 -32.07
N ARG A 405 -18.75 2.95 -32.13
CA ARG A 405 -18.74 1.53 -31.73
C ARG A 405 -18.60 1.33 -30.22
N ALA A 406 -18.37 2.42 -29.48
CA ALA A 406 -18.18 2.38 -28.03
C ALA A 406 -18.89 3.54 -27.31
N THR A 407 -19.39 3.24 -26.11
CA THR A 407 -19.92 4.23 -25.16
C THR A 407 -18.98 4.34 -23.96
N PHE A 408 -18.60 5.56 -23.65
CA PHE A 408 -17.77 5.88 -22.48
C PHE A 408 -18.65 6.50 -21.39
N LEU A 409 -18.94 5.72 -20.36
CA LEU A 409 -19.81 6.13 -19.25
C LEU A 409 -19.12 7.05 -18.24
N GLY A 410 -17.77 7.17 -18.32
CA GLY A 410 -17.00 7.86 -17.28
C GLY A 410 -16.92 7.04 -15.99
N TRP A 411 -16.51 7.70 -14.91
CA TRP A 411 -16.48 7.08 -13.60
C TRP A 411 -17.89 6.92 -13.04
N LEU A 412 -18.27 5.68 -12.75
CA LEU A 412 -19.54 5.32 -12.12
C LEU A 412 -19.27 4.69 -10.75
N GLU A 413 -20.17 4.91 -9.81
CA GLU A 413 -20.09 4.38 -8.45
C GLU A 413 -21.45 3.83 -7.99
N GLY A 414 -21.40 3.07 -6.90
CA GLY A 414 -22.63 2.60 -6.21
C GLY A 414 -23.60 1.89 -7.13
N ALA A 415 -24.86 2.33 -7.11
CA ALA A 415 -25.97 1.71 -7.85
C ALA A 415 -25.85 1.89 -9.37
N GLU A 416 -25.27 3.00 -9.85
CA GLU A 416 -25.12 3.25 -11.29
C GLU A 416 -24.12 2.27 -11.92
N LEU A 417 -22.99 2.03 -11.23
CA LEU A 417 -22.00 1.04 -11.65
C LEU A 417 -22.60 -0.38 -11.65
N ALA A 418 -23.35 -0.74 -10.62
CA ALA A 418 -23.99 -2.04 -10.51
C ALA A 418 -25.02 -2.28 -11.63
N ARG A 419 -25.84 -1.26 -11.94
CA ARG A 419 -26.79 -1.31 -13.07
C ARG A 419 -26.06 -1.45 -14.41
N ALA A 420 -24.95 -0.73 -14.61
CA ALA A 420 -24.16 -0.84 -15.85
C ALA A 420 -23.61 -2.26 -16.04
N TYR A 421 -23.06 -2.87 -14.99
CA TYR A 421 -22.63 -4.27 -15.01
C TYR A 421 -23.80 -5.21 -15.36
N ALA A 422 -24.89 -5.15 -14.61
CA ALA A 422 -26.03 -6.04 -14.80
C ALA A 422 -26.66 -5.93 -16.19
N SER A 423 -26.56 -4.75 -16.84
CA SER A 423 -27.15 -4.46 -18.16
C SER A 423 -26.27 -4.88 -19.32
N ALA A 424 -25.01 -5.23 -19.11
CA ALA A 424 -24.12 -5.75 -20.14
C ALA A 424 -24.36 -7.26 -20.41
N ASP A 425 -23.68 -7.81 -21.41
CA ASP A 425 -23.82 -9.20 -21.82
C ASP A 425 -22.54 -10.02 -21.67
N ILE A 426 -21.37 -9.37 -21.77
CA ILE A 426 -20.04 -9.98 -21.68
C ILE A 426 -19.12 -9.00 -20.96
N PHE A 427 -18.31 -9.48 -20.04
CA PHE A 427 -17.25 -8.68 -19.44
C PHE A 427 -15.90 -9.06 -20.03
N LEU A 428 -15.15 -8.06 -20.54
CA LEU A 428 -13.83 -8.26 -21.13
C LEU A 428 -12.74 -7.56 -20.31
N PHE A 429 -11.83 -8.33 -19.75
CA PHE A 429 -10.74 -7.86 -18.91
C PHE A 429 -9.38 -8.12 -19.56
N ALA A 430 -8.80 -7.09 -20.19
CA ALA A 430 -7.57 -7.18 -20.98
C ALA A 430 -6.27 -6.89 -20.19
N SER A 431 -6.35 -6.68 -18.86
CA SER A 431 -5.18 -6.39 -18.04
C SER A 431 -4.32 -7.64 -17.78
N ALA A 432 -3.02 -7.50 -18.00
CA ALA A 432 -2.02 -8.54 -17.71
C ALA A 432 -1.23 -8.28 -16.40
N THR A 433 -1.49 -7.17 -15.71
CA THR A 433 -0.72 -6.71 -14.53
C THR A 433 -1.57 -6.56 -13.28
N ASP A 434 -2.78 -7.08 -13.27
CA ASP A 434 -3.66 -6.98 -12.11
C ASP A 434 -3.31 -8.04 -11.07
N THR A 435 -3.10 -7.63 -9.83
CA THR A 435 -2.74 -8.53 -8.73
C THR A 435 -3.92 -9.36 -8.23
N PHE A 436 -5.17 -8.89 -8.47
CA PHE A 436 -6.37 -9.57 -8.04
C PHE A 436 -7.48 -9.60 -9.10
N GLY A 437 -7.97 -8.42 -9.53
CA GLY A 437 -9.08 -8.32 -10.47
C GLY A 437 -10.44 -8.15 -9.80
N GLN A 438 -10.58 -7.18 -8.88
CA GLN A 438 -11.84 -6.89 -8.17
C GLN A 438 -13.03 -6.73 -9.12
N VAL A 439 -12.84 -6.06 -10.25
CA VAL A 439 -13.86 -5.84 -11.28
C VAL A 439 -14.39 -7.15 -11.91
N ILE A 440 -13.59 -8.23 -11.87
CA ILE A 440 -14.04 -9.58 -12.30
C ILE A 440 -15.08 -10.12 -11.33
N LEU A 441 -14.86 -9.97 -10.01
CA LEU A 441 -15.85 -10.38 -9.02
C LEU A 441 -17.14 -9.58 -9.13
N GLU A 442 -17.04 -8.28 -9.39
CA GLU A 442 -18.20 -7.39 -9.60
C GLU A 442 -18.98 -7.82 -10.84
N ALA A 443 -18.31 -8.10 -11.96
CA ALA A 443 -18.93 -8.62 -13.16
C ALA A 443 -19.61 -9.97 -12.92
N GLN A 444 -18.91 -10.91 -12.26
CA GLN A 444 -19.46 -12.23 -11.94
C GLN A 444 -20.65 -12.14 -10.98
N ALA A 445 -20.63 -11.25 -10.00
CA ALA A 445 -21.73 -11.00 -9.08
C ALA A 445 -22.96 -10.38 -9.79
N SER A 446 -22.71 -9.59 -10.84
CA SER A 446 -23.76 -9.04 -11.71
C SER A 446 -24.26 -10.01 -12.78
N GLY A 447 -23.79 -11.27 -12.76
CA GLY A 447 -24.22 -12.30 -13.72
C GLY A 447 -23.55 -12.23 -15.08
N LEU A 448 -22.43 -11.53 -15.25
CA LEU A 448 -21.72 -11.43 -16.52
C LEU A 448 -20.76 -12.60 -16.71
N PRO A 449 -20.81 -13.31 -17.84
CA PRO A 449 -19.74 -14.18 -18.26
C PRO A 449 -18.49 -13.34 -18.54
N THR A 450 -17.35 -13.76 -17.96
CA THR A 450 -16.13 -12.98 -17.97
C THR A 450 -15.08 -13.60 -18.86
N ILE A 451 -14.46 -12.79 -19.71
CA ILE A 451 -13.26 -13.12 -20.48
C ILE A 451 -12.08 -12.33 -19.86
N ALA A 452 -10.98 -13.00 -19.57
CA ALA A 452 -9.82 -12.32 -19.01
C ALA A 452 -8.50 -12.86 -19.57
N VAL A 453 -7.47 -12.02 -19.51
CA VAL A 453 -6.10 -12.45 -19.79
C VAL A 453 -5.65 -13.44 -18.72
N ALA A 454 -5.08 -14.57 -19.14
CA ALA A 454 -4.60 -15.66 -18.28
C ALA A 454 -3.29 -15.31 -17.58
N LYS A 455 -3.28 -14.16 -16.84
CA LYS A 455 -2.10 -13.69 -16.10
C LYS A 455 -2.52 -12.97 -14.82
N GLY A 456 -1.71 -13.13 -13.77
CA GLY A 456 -1.90 -12.44 -12.50
C GLY A 456 -3.15 -12.90 -11.73
N GLY A 457 -3.88 -11.96 -11.18
CA GLY A 457 -5.07 -12.18 -10.35
C GLY A 457 -6.20 -12.99 -11.00
N PRO A 458 -6.55 -12.76 -12.28
CA PRO A 458 -7.60 -13.50 -12.98
C PRO A 458 -7.48 -15.02 -12.89
N LEU A 459 -6.26 -15.56 -12.83
CA LEU A 459 -6.01 -17.01 -12.67
C LEU A 459 -6.59 -17.61 -11.37
N SER A 460 -6.78 -16.78 -10.34
CA SER A 460 -7.37 -17.20 -9.07
C SER A 460 -8.90 -17.06 -9.02
N LEU A 461 -9.48 -16.31 -9.95
CA LEU A 461 -10.90 -15.99 -10.00
C LEU A 461 -11.66 -16.80 -11.06
N ILE A 462 -10.97 -17.14 -12.14
CA ILE A 462 -11.56 -17.81 -13.30
C ILE A 462 -10.95 -19.19 -13.49
N GLU A 463 -11.79 -20.18 -13.53
CA GLU A 463 -11.50 -21.52 -14.04
C GLU A 463 -12.01 -21.59 -15.48
N HIS A 464 -11.05 -21.76 -16.41
CA HIS A 464 -11.33 -21.70 -17.84
C HIS A 464 -12.46 -22.65 -18.25
N ARG A 465 -13.47 -22.12 -18.98
CA ARG A 465 -14.67 -22.81 -19.46
C ARG A 465 -15.62 -23.35 -18.37
N VAL A 466 -15.36 -23.03 -17.10
CA VAL A 466 -16.25 -23.36 -15.98
C VAL A 466 -17.04 -22.12 -15.54
N ASN A 467 -16.35 -21.04 -15.15
CA ASN A 467 -16.98 -19.80 -14.68
C ASN A 467 -16.49 -18.55 -15.44
N GLY A 468 -15.84 -18.74 -16.58
CA GLY A 468 -15.32 -17.70 -17.47
C GLY A 468 -14.34 -18.27 -18.47
N LEU A 469 -13.79 -17.40 -19.31
CA LEU A 469 -12.80 -17.75 -20.31
C LEU A 469 -11.47 -17.06 -20.01
N LEU A 470 -10.38 -17.82 -20.01
CA LEU A 470 -9.01 -17.33 -19.90
C LEU A 470 -8.33 -17.44 -21.26
N CYS A 471 -7.71 -16.36 -21.72
CA CYS A 471 -6.99 -16.26 -22.98
C CYS A 471 -5.59 -15.72 -22.76
N ASP A 472 -4.66 -16.00 -23.66
CA ASP A 472 -3.38 -15.30 -23.68
C ASP A 472 -3.60 -13.79 -23.90
N ALA A 473 -2.58 -12.97 -23.62
CA ALA A 473 -2.60 -11.53 -23.89
C ALA A 473 -2.46 -11.26 -25.41
N ASP A 474 -3.39 -11.84 -26.19
CA ASP A 474 -3.45 -11.80 -27.65
C ASP A 474 -4.83 -11.34 -28.10
N ALA A 475 -4.86 -10.34 -28.98
CA ALA A 475 -6.12 -9.74 -29.46
C ALA A 475 -7.00 -10.74 -30.21
N ARG A 476 -6.41 -11.71 -30.91
CA ARG A 476 -7.16 -12.70 -31.69
C ARG A 476 -7.85 -13.69 -30.78
N GLN A 477 -7.15 -14.20 -29.75
CA GLN A 477 -7.74 -15.14 -28.79
C GLN A 477 -8.87 -14.47 -27.98
N LEU A 478 -8.66 -13.24 -27.52
CA LEU A 478 -9.70 -12.47 -26.83
C LEU A 478 -10.90 -12.21 -27.74
N ALA A 479 -10.66 -11.86 -29.02
CA ALA A 479 -11.72 -11.66 -30.00
C ALA A 479 -12.51 -12.95 -30.27
N ASP A 480 -11.82 -14.09 -30.41
CA ASP A 480 -12.48 -15.38 -30.61
C ASP A 480 -13.38 -15.75 -29.42
N ALA A 481 -12.91 -15.51 -28.20
CA ALA A 481 -13.68 -15.72 -26.98
C ALA A 481 -14.92 -14.79 -26.92
N VAL A 482 -14.78 -13.51 -27.29
CA VAL A 482 -15.93 -12.58 -27.37
C VAL A 482 -16.95 -13.07 -28.42
N VAL A 483 -16.51 -13.49 -29.60
CA VAL A 483 -17.39 -14.03 -30.66
C VAL A 483 -18.06 -15.32 -30.21
N GLU A 484 -17.33 -16.23 -29.53
CA GLU A 484 -17.90 -17.47 -28.98
C GLU A 484 -19.06 -17.17 -28.01
N LEU A 485 -18.84 -16.23 -27.07
CA LEU A 485 -19.89 -15.82 -26.13
C LEU A 485 -21.03 -15.05 -26.82
N ALA A 486 -20.74 -14.19 -27.79
CA ALA A 486 -21.77 -13.45 -28.50
C ALA A 486 -22.74 -14.38 -29.24
N ARG A 487 -22.21 -15.44 -29.84
CA ARG A 487 -22.98 -16.43 -30.61
C ARG A 487 -23.79 -17.39 -29.77
N SER A 488 -23.42 -17.63 -28.52
CA SER A 488 -24.01 -18.68 -27.69
C SER A 488 -24.62 -18.12 -26.39
N PRO A 489 -25.89 -17.72 -26.37
CA PRO A 489 -26.59 -17.36 -25.15
C PRO A 489 -26.54 -18.46 -24.07
N LEU A 490 -26.61 -19.74 -24.50
CA LEU A 490 -26.52 -20.88 -23.58
C LEU A 490 -25.18 -20.97 -22.90
N LEU A 491 -24.08 -20.69 -23.62
CA LEU A 491 -22.74 -20.67 -22.99
C LEU A 491 -22.60 -19.48 -22.03
N ARG A 492 -23.12 -18.30 -22.41
CA ARG A 492 -23.14 -17.14 -21.48
C ARG A 492 -23.88 -17.50 -20.21
N GLU A 493 -25.06 -18.08 -20.30
CA GLU A 493 -25.87 -18.49 -19.16
C GLU A 493 -25.16 -19.56 -18.28
N HIS A 494 -24.53 -20.55 -18.92
CA HIS A 494 -23.78 -21.60 -18.23
C HIS A 494 -22.64 -21.02 -17.39
N LEU A 495 -21.78 -20.19 -18.00
CA LEU A 495 -20.64 -19.57 -17.33
C LEU A 495 -21.09 -18.59 -16.23
N SER A 496 -22.12 -17.80 -16.52
CA SER A 496 -22.72 -16.86 -15.57
C SER A 496 -23.25 -17.57 -14.31
N ARG A 497 -24.03 -18.63 -14.46
CA ARG A 497 -24.53 -19.41 -13.33
C ARG A 497 -23.41 -20.00 -12.47
N ALA A 498 -22.36 -20.52 -13.10
CA ALA A 498 -21.21 -21.06 -12.38
C ALA A 498 -20.42 -19.95 -11.67
N ALA A 499 -20.24 -18.80 -12.30
CA ALA A 499 -19.61 -17.63 -11.71
C ALA A 499 -20.38 -17.12 -10.49
N LEU A 500 -21.72 -16.98 -10.60
CA LEU A 500 -22.60 -16.56 -9.51
C LEU A 500 -22.53 -17.49 -8.30
N ARG A 501 -22.46 -18.81 -8.50
CA ARG A 501 -22.29 -19.75 -7.39
C ARG A 501 -20.99 -19.52 -6.65
N ARG A 502 -19.87 -19.35 -7.37
CA ARG A 502 -18.54 -19.17 -6.80
C ARG A 502 -18.38 -17.82 -6.07
N VAL A 503 -18.93 -16.77 -6.66
CA VAL A 503 -18.77 -15.42 -6.11
C VAL A 503 -19.55 -15.22 -4.81
N ARG A 504 -20.65 -15.94 -4.61
CA ARG A 504 -21.42 -15.93 -3.35
C ARG A 504 -20.63 -16.45 -2.14
N GLU A 505 -19.59 -17.24 -2.38
CA GLU A 505 -18.68 -17.73 -1.34
C GLU A 505 -17.55 -16.73 -1.02
N ARG A 506 -17.45 -15.62 -1.75
CA ARG A 506 -16.42 -14.59 -1.59
C ARG A 506 -16.99 -13.32 -0.99
N THR A 507 -17.36 -13.38 0.27
CA THR A 507 -17.94 -12.24 0.98
C THR A 507 -16.88 -11.36 1.62
N TRP A 508 -17.22 -10.09 1.87
CA TRP A 508 -16.35 -9.20 2.62
C TRP A 508 -16.14 -9.66 4.06
N GLU A 509 -17.12 -10.31 4.69
CA GLU A 509 -17.02 -10.85 6.03
C GLU A 509 -15.90 -11.90 6.11
N GLN A 510 -15.82 -12.79 5.11
CA GLN A 510 -14.74 -13.79 5.04
C GLN A 510 -13.39 -13.12 4.76
N ALA A 511 -13.34 -12.13 3.87
CA ALA A 511 -12.12 -11.38 3.57
C ALA A 511 -11.60 -10.64 4.81
N LEU A 512 -12.49 -10.01 5.59
CA LEU A 512 -12.13 -9.30 6.81
C LEU A 512 -11.72 -10.25 7.95
N ALA A 513 -12.30 -11.45 8.01
CA ALA A 513 -11.85 -12.49 8.93
C ALA A 513 -10.42 -12.97 8.59
N LEU A 514 -10.06 -13.05 7.30
CA LEU A 514 -8.67 -13.32 6.87
C LEU A 514 -7.72 -12.20 7.28
N LEU A 515 -8.15 -10.95 7.14
CA LEU A 515 -7.39 -9.78 7.59
C LEU A 515 -7.13 -9.83 9.09
N GLY A 516 -8.17 -10.12 9.89
CA GLY A 516 -8.05 -10.30 11.35
C GLY A 516 -7.02 -11.35 11.73
N ARG A 517 -7.03 -12.52 11.06
CA ARG A 517 -6.00 -13.56 11.25
C ARG A 517 -4.58 -13.05 10.94
N GLY A 518 -4.43 -12.16 9.96
CA GLY A 518 -3.16 -11.50 9.68
C GLY A 518 -2.68 -10.66 10.87
N TYR A 519 -3.57 -9.90 11.48
CA TYR A 519 -3.26 -9.09 12.67
C TYR A 519 -2.96 -9.97 13.89
N GLU A 520 -3.76 -10.99 14.16
CA GLU A 520 -3.51 -11.96 15.24
C GLU A 520 -2.12 -12.59 15.13
N ARG A 521 -1.74 -13.00 13.90
CA ARG A 521 -0.41 -13.58 13.66
C ARG A 521 0.72 -12.62 13.90
N ALA A 522 0.55 -11.35 13.51
CA ALA A 522 1.56 -10.32 13.72
C ALA A 522 1.75 -10.02 15.21
N LEU A 523 0.66 -9.90 15.97
CA LEU A 523 0.68 -9.69 17.42
C LEU A 523 1.30 -10.88 18.17
N ALA A 524 0.89 -12.11 17.87
CA ALA A 524 1.48 -13.32 18.46
C ALA A 524 2.98 -13.51 18.14
N GLY A 525 3.46 -12.93 17.03
CA GLY A 525 4.87 -12.87 16.69
C GLY A 525 5.67 -11.95 17.62
N ARG A 526 5.08 -10.82 18.03
CA ARG A 526 5.65 -9.88 18.99
C ARG A 526 5.83 -10.53 20.37
N ASP A 527 4.78 -11.15 20.88
CA ASP A 527 4.79 -11.76 22.21
C ASP A 527 5.91 -12.79 22.34
N ARG A 528 6.06 -13.66 21.33
CA ARG A 528 7.15 -14.65 21.27
C ARG A 528 8.54 -14.03 21.20
N ASN A 529 8.70 -12.90 20.54
CA ASN A 529 9.97 -12.20 20.44
C ASN A 529 10.32 -11.51 21.76
N ASP A 530 9.33 -10.97 22.45
CA ASP A 530 9.49 -10.33 23.77
C ASP A 530 9.82 -11.38 24.85
N GLU A 531 9.17 -12.55 24.85
CA GLU A 531 9.50 -13.68 25.72
C GLU A 531 10.95 -14.16 25.52
N ARG A 532 11.36 -14.39 24.25
CA ARG A 532 12.75 -14.79 23.94
C ARG A 532 13.78 -13.76 24.34
N ARG A 533 13.42 -12.49 24.32
CA ARG A 533 14.29 -11.39 24.74
C ARG A 533 14.40 -11.33 26.26
N GLN A 534 13.31 -11.56 27.00
CA GLN A 534 13.28 -11.67 28.46
C GLN A 534 14.09 -12.88 28.93
N ASP A 535 13.97 -14.03 28.30
CA ASP A 535 14.75 -15.23 28.58
C ASP A 535 16.26 -14.99 28.39
N ARG A 536 16.65 -14.28 27.32
CA ARG A 536 18.06 -13.93 27.06
C ARG A 536 18.64 -12.93 28.06
N LEU A 537 17.80 -12.10 28.67
CA LEU A 537 18.18 -11.14 29.69
C LEU A 537 18.16 -11.72 31.12
N GLY A 538 17.84 -13.01 31.27
CA GLY A 538 17.80 -13.71 32.57
C GLY A 538 16.62 -13.28 33.47
N MET A 539 15.60 -12.59 32.91
CA MET A 539 14.45 -12.11 33.68
C MET A 539 13.25 -13.10 33.68
N GLY A 540 13.39 -14.24 33.04
CA GLY A 540 12.31 -15.23 32.86
C GLY A 540 12.19 -16.33 33.92
N ALA A 541 12.94 -16.33 35.01
CA ALA A 541 13.03 -17.48 35.93
C ALA A 541 12.50 -17.23 37.36
N SER A 542 11.61 -16.26 37.60
CA SER A 542 11.20 -15.95 38.99
C SER A 542 9.71 -16.14 39.33
N SER A 543 8.88 -16.78 38.50
CA SER A 543 7.45 -16.97 38.85
C SER A 543 6.90 -18.40 38.75
N ARG A 544 7.78 -19.44 38.90
CA ARG A 544 7.33 -20.85 39.03
C ARG A 544 7.94 -21.46 40.28
N VAL A 545 7.73 -20.88 41.44
CA VAL A 545 7.84 -21.57 42.75
C VAL A 545 6.85 -20.89 43.70
N ALA A 546 5.71 -21.49 43.89
CA ALA A 546 4.95 -21.80 45.09
C ALA A 546 3.48 -22.02 44.71
#